data_a5f6dbbe12bbe8976126b80c19e44da9
#
_entry.id   a5f6dbbe12bbe8976126b80c19e44da9
#
_cell.length_a   1.000
_cell.length_b   1.000
_cell.length_c   1.000
_cell.angle_alpha   90.00
_cell.angle_beta   90.00
_cell.angle_gamma   90.00
#
_symmetry.space_group_name_H-M   'P 1'
#
loop_
_entity.id
_entity.type
_entity.pdbx_description
1 polymer ?
#
loop_
_entity_poly.entity_id
_entity_poly.type
_entity_poly.pdbx_seq_one_letter_code
_entity_poly.pdbx_strand_id
1 'polypeptide(L)'
;MAFGAEELRVLRRALALALNPSPASAQEVQDCLRLAESVDEATREDARLRAFLLADLARYRAALPGTLTGYAALLAQALDAGYRPGPDDLTALRALRGNPTAAALLERCRPLAEEDVRARF
;
A
#
# COMPACT_ATOMS: atom_id res chain seq x y z
N MET A 1 -3.66 0.66 -5.26
CA MET A 1 -4.62 -0.12 -6.06
C MET A 1 -4.27 -0.01 -7.53
N ALA A 2 -4.25 -1.12 -8.24
CA ALA A 2 -4.02 -1.14 -9.67
C ALA A 2 -5.36 -1.35 -10.38
N PHE A 3 -5.60 -0.61 -11.47
CA PHE A 3 -6.75 -0.83 -12.33
C PHE A 3 -6.50 -2.03 -13.23
N GLY A 4 -7.51 -2.89 -13.37
CA GLY A 4 -7.49 -3.93 -14.38
C GLY A 4 -7.58 -3.34 -15.80
N ALA A 5 -7.10 -4.11 -16.79
CA ALA A 5 -7.15 -3.66 -18.18
C ALA A 5 -8.58 -3.39 -18.68
N GLU A 6 -9.54 -4.15 -18.17
CA GLU A 6 -10.95 -3.98 -18.49
C GLU A 6 -11.51 -2.68 -17.94
N GLU A 7 -11.15 -2.34 -16.70
CA GLU A 7 -11.55 -1.08 -16.04
C GLU A 7 -10.98 0.13 -16.78
N LEU A 8 -9.73 0.06 -17.22
CA LEU A 8 -9.11 1.10 -18.03
C LEU A 8 -9.81 1.29 -19.38
N ARG A 9 -10.23 0.19 -20.01
CA ARG A 9 -11.00 0.26 -21.26
C ARG A 9 -12.34 0.95 -21.06
N VAL A 10 -13.03 0.64 -19.96
CA VAL A 10 -14.31 1.29 -19.63
C VAL A 10 -14.11 2.79 -19.41
N LEU A 11 -13.07 3.18 -18.68
CA LEU A 11 -12.75 4.59 -18.44
C LEU A 11 -12.43 5.34 -19.75
N ARG A 12 -11.65 4.74 -20.65
CA ARG A 12 -11.33 5.33 -21.96
C ARG A 12 -12.58 5.49 -22.80
N ARG A 13 -13.46 4.49 -22.80
CA ARG A 13 -14.73 4.54 -23.50
C ARG A 13 -15.62 5.65 -22.96
N ALA A 14 -15.63 5.82 -21.64
CA ALA A 14 -16.38 6.91 -21.00
C ALA A 14 -15.90 8.28 -21.47
N LEU A 15 -14.61 8.50 -21.57
CA LEU A 15 -14.04 9.75 -22.05
C LEU A 15 -14.40 9.99 -23.53
N ALA A 16 -14.33 8.96 -24.36
CA ALA A 16 -14.70 9.04 -25.77
C ALA A 16 -16.18 9.40 -25.93
N LEU A 17 -17.06 8.80 -25.13
CA LEU A 17 -18.51 9.08 -25.18
C LEU A 17 -18.86 10.46 -24.64
N ALA A 18 -18.12 10.97 -23.65
CA ALA A 18 -18.30 12.32 -23.14
C ALA A 18 -17.99 13.39 -24.18
N LEU A 19 -17.09 13.09 -25.13
CA LEU A 19 -16.74 13.98 -26.23
C LEU A 19 -17.75 13.93 -27.38
N ASN A 20 -18.52 12.85 -27.52
CA ASN A 20 -19.50 12.63 -28.56
C ASN A 20 -20.83 12.18 -27.94
N PRO A 21 -21.57 13.09 -27.29
CA PRO A 21 -22.82 12.71 -26.63
C PRO A 21 -23.88 12.25 -27.67
N SER A 22 -24.45 11.07 -27.38
CA SER A 22 -25.61 10.53 -28.13
C SER A 22 -26.64 10.05 -27.11
N PRO A 23 -27.91 9.88 -27.50
CA PRO A 23 -28.95 9.38 -26.59
C PRO A 23 -28.61 8.02 -25.98
N ALA A 24 -27.86 7.16 -26.68
CA ALA A 24 -27.41 5.86 -26.18
C ALA A 24 -26.26 5.98 -25.15
N SER A 25 -25.57 7.11 -25.11
CA SER A 25 -24.41 7.32 -24.23
C SER A 25 -24.77 7.68 -22.79
N ALA A 26 -26.02 8.08 -22.52
CA ALA A 26 -26.45 8.47 -21.18
C ALA A 26 -26.28 7.31 -20.16
N GLN A 27 -26.67 6.09 -20.56
CA GLN A 27 -26.51 4.91 -19.72
C GLN A 27 -25.04 4.57 -19.51
N GLU A 28 -24.24 4.69 -20.56
CA GLU A 28 -22.80 4.42 -20.48
C GLU A 28 -22.08 5.43 -19.59
N VAL A 29 -22.47 6.70 -19.64
CA VAL A 29 -21.95 7.73 -18.74
C VAL A 29 -22.32 7.41 -17.29
N GLN A 30 -23.55 6.97 -17.03
CA GLN A 30 -23.99 6.55 -15.71
C GLN A 30 -23.18 5.37 -15.19
N ASP A 31 -22.92 4.37 -16.04
CA ASP A 31 -22.13 3.21 -15.68
C ASP A 31 -20.69 3.60 -15.37
N CYS A 32 -20.13 4.53 -16.11
CA CYS A 32 -18.78 5.05 -15.86
C CYS A 32 -18.69 5.85 -14.57
N LEU A 33 -19.70 6.64 -14.24
CA LEU A 33 -19.76 7.36 -12.96
C LEU A 33 -19.83 6.39 -11.79
N ARG A 34 -20.61 5.31 -11.91
CA ARG A 34 -20.66 4.27 -10.88
C ARG A 34 -19.32 3.57 -10.71
N LEU A 35 -18.63 3.28 -11.81
CA LEU A 35 -17.30 2.70 -11.76
C LEU A 35 -16.32 3.64 -11.07
N ALA A 36 -16.34 4.93 -11.41
CA ALA A 36 -15.49 5.93 -10.78
C ALA A 36 -15.75 6.02 -9.28
N GLU A 37 -17.00 5.99 -8.85
CA GLU A 37 -17.36 5.96 -7.42
C GLU A 37 -16.84 4.71 -6.72
N SER A 38 -16.98 3.54 -7.36
CA SER A 38 -16.45 2.28 -6.83
C SER A 38 -14.93 2.31 -6.67
N VAL A 39 -14.24 2.88 -7.63
CA VAL A 39 -12.77 3.05 -7.58
C VAL A 39 -12.39 4.00 -6.44
N ASP A 40 -13.09 5.10 -6.30
CA ASP A 40 -12.83 6.08 -5.22
C ASP A 40 -13.06 5.44 -3.84
N GLU A 41 -14.12 4.66 -3.68
CA GLU A 41 -14.39 3.94 -2.44
C GLU A 41 -13.32 2.90 -2.14
N ALA A 42 -12.89 2.12 -3.15
CA ALA A 42 -11.82 1.14 -3.00
C ALA A 42 -10.50 1.81 -2.61
N THR A 43 -10.20 2.95 -3.23
CA THR A 43 -8.99 3.72 -2.91
C THR A 43 -9.02 4.25 -1.47
N ARG A 44 -10.16 4.75 -1.03
CA ARG A 44 -10.35 5.20 0.37
C ARG A 44 -10.22 4.06 1.36
N GLU A 45 -10.77 2.89 1.03
CA GLU A 45 -10.68 1.69 1.86
C GLU A 45 -9.23 1.22 1.97
N ASP A 46 -8.50 1.16 0.86
CA ASP A 46 -7.08 0.83 0.84
C ASP A 46 -6.27 1.80 1.70
N ALA A 47 -6.57 3.09 1.62
CA ALA A 47 -5.90 4.11 2.43
C ALA A 47 -6.16 3.91 3.93
N ARG A 48 -7.40 3.57 4.30
CA ARG A 48 -7.76 3.27 5.69
C ARG A 48 -7.05 2.03 6.21
N LEU A 49 -7.06 0.95 5.43
CA LEU A 49 -6.38 -0.30 5.81
C LEU A 49 -4.88 -0.07 5.98
N ARG A 50 -4.29 0.71 5.08
CA ARG A 50 -2.87 1.07 5.19
C ARG A 50 -2.60 1.89 6.44
N ALA A 51 -3.44 2.87 6.76
CA ALA A 51 -3.31 3.68 7.96
C ALA A 51 -3.41 2.83 9.24
N PHE A 52 -4.34 1.87 9.29
CA PHE A 52 -4.45 0.93 10.40
C PHE A 52 -3.21 0.05 10.52
N LEU A 53 -2.71 -0.47 9.42
CA LEU A 53 -1.51 -1.30 9.42
C LEU A 53 -0.30 -0.53 9.95
N LEU A 54 -0.12 0.71 9.50
CA LEU A 54 0.98 1.57 9.94
C LEU A 54 0.86 1.93 11.41
N ALA A 55 -0.36 2.21 11.89
CA ALA A 55 -0.61 2.49 13.30
C ALA A 55 -0.33 1.28 14.19
N ASP A 56 -0.74 0.09 13.76
CA ASP A 56 -0.46 -1.15 14.47
C ASP A 56 1.05 -1.44 14.49
N LEU A 57 1.71 -1.25 13.35
CA LEU A 57 3.14 -1.45 13.24
C LEU A 57 3.90 -0.54 14.22
N ALA A 58 3.50 0.73 14.32
CA ALA A 58 4.09 1.68 15.26
C ALA A 58 3.86 1.28 16.72
N ARG A 59 2.66 0.80 17.05
CA ARG A 59 2.33 0.32 18.41
C ARG A 59 3.18 -0.89 18.80
N TYR A 60 3.27 -1.88 17.92
CA TYR A 60 4.07 -3.07 18.18
C TYR A 60 5.55 -2.72 18.31
N ARG A 61 6.04 -1.83 17.46
CA ARG A 61 7.43 -1.35 17.54
C ARG A 61 7.71 -0.65 18.85
N ALA A 62 6.79 0.20 19.32
CA ALA A 62 6.96 0.92 20.60
C ALA A 62 6.99 -0.01 21.80
N ALA A 63 6.39 -1.20 21.71
CA ALA A 63 6.33 -2.19 22.76
C ALA A 63 7.40 -3.29 22.65
N LEU A 64 8.37 -3.14 21.76
CA LEU A 64 9.48 -4.07 21.65
C LEU A 64 10.34 -4.03 22.93
N PRO A 65 10.99 -5.17 23.30
CA PRO A 65 11.07 -6.44 22.56
C PRO A 65 9.92 -7.41 22.80
N GLY A 66 9.03 -7.15 23.76
CA GLY A 66 7.98 -8.09 24.15
C GLY A 66 7.01 -8.46 23.01
N THR A 67 6.87 -7.60 22.01
CA THR A 67 5.98 -7.77 20.87
C THR A 67 6.69 -8.22 19.61
N LEU A 68 7.91 -8.73 19.70
CA LEU A 68 8.73 -9.06 18.52
C LEU A 68 8.00 -9.98 17.52
N THR A 69 7.36 -11.05 18.00
CA THR A 69 6.65 -11.99 17.11
C THR A 69 5.56 -11.27 16.31
N GLY A 70 4.74 -10.47 16.99
CA GLY A 70 3.68 -9.69 16.33
C GLY A 70 4.23 -8.61 15.41
N TYR A 71 5.26 -7.89 15.85
CA TYR A 71 5.93 -6.88 15.05
C TYR A 71 6.51 -7.48 13.76
N ALA A 72 7.20 -8.60 13.89
CA ALA A 72 7.79 -9.29 12.73
C ALA A 72 6.74 -9.72 11.70
N ALA A 73 5.63 -10.27 12.16
CA ALA A 73 4.53 -10.67 11.29
C ALA A 73 3.90 -9.48 10.58
N LEU A 74 3.64 -8.39 11.31
CA LEU A 74 3.08 -7.16 10.72
C LEU A 74 4.04 -6.50 9.75
N LEU A 75 5.32 -6.45 10.09
CA LEU A 75 6.33 -5.85 9.21
C LEU A 75 6.47 -6.66 7.92
N ALA A 76 6.51 -7.98 7.99
CA ALA A 76 6.55 -8.84 6.81
C ALA A 76 5.33 -8.60 5.91
N GLN A 77 4.15 -8.53 6.50
CA GLN A 77 2.92 -8.24 5.77
C GLN A 77 2.97 -6.85 5.12
N ALA A 78 3.45 -5.86 5.84
CA ALA A 78 3.59 -4.50 5.34
C ALA A 78 4.57 -4.42 4.17
N LEU A 79 5.72 -5.10 4.28
CA LEU A 79 6.71 -5.16 3.20
C LEU A 79 6.14 -5.80 1.95
N ASP A 80 5.36 -6.89 2.10
CA ASP A 80 4.69 -7.54 0.97
C ASP A 80 3.68 -6.61 0.29
N ALA A 81 3.10 -5.67 1.04
CA ALA A 81 2.16 -4.67 0.53
C ALA A 81 2.85 -3.40 0.00
N GLY A 82 4.17 -3.37 -0.04
CA GLY A 82 4.93 -2.24 -0.57
C GLY A 82 5.39 -1.20 0.44
N TYR A 83 5.25 -1.48 1.75
CA TYR A 83 5.73 -0.59 2.78
C TYR A 83 7.25 -0.39 2.69
N ARG A 84 7.69 0.85 2.85
CA ARG A 84 9.11 1.19 2.92
C ARG A 84 9.53 1.33 4.38
N PRO A 85 10.44 0.48 4.87
CA PRO A 85 10.88 0.57 6.26
C PRO A 85 11.59 1.89 6.52
N GLY A 86 11.24 2.51 7.66
CA GLY A 86 11.85 3.75 8.10
C GLY A 86 13.06 3.53 9.01
N PRO A 87 13.74 4.61 9.41
CA PRO A 87 14.87 4.53 10.35
C PRO A 87 14.52 3.84 11.67
N ASP A 88 13.29 4.02 12.15
CA ASP A 88 12.83 3.41 13.39
C ASP A 88 12.75 1.88 13.28
N ASP A 89 12.31 1.38 12.13
CA ASP A 89 12.26 -0.06 11.87
C ASP A 89 13.67 -0.66 11.83
N LEU A 90 14.58 0.00 11.14
CA LEU A 90 15.96 -0.46 11.04
C LEU A 90 16.65 -0.46 12.42
N THR A 91 16.45 0.58 13.21
CA THR A 91 17.00 0.68 14.56
C THR A 91 16.46 -0.44 15.45
N ALA A 92 15.15 -0.68 15.39
CA ALA A 92 14.52 -1.76 16.18
C ALA A 92 15.06 -3.14 15.79
N LEU A 93 15.16 -3.42 14.49
CA LEU A 93 15.67 -4.71 14.00
C LEU A 93 17.14 -4.92 14.33
N ARG A 94 17.95 -3.87 14.26
CA ARG A 94 19.38 -3.94 14.65
C ARG A 94 19.52 -4.25 16.13
N ALA A 95 18.71 -3.64 16.96
CA ALA A 95 18.72 -3.90 18.39
C ALA A 95 18.36 -5.35 18.74
N LEU A 96 17.54 -5.99 17.89
CA LEU A 96 17.04 -7.36 18.10
C LEU A 96 17.68 -8.39 17.17
N ARG A 97 18.78 -8.05 16.52
CA ARG A 97 19.44 -8.92 15.51
C ARG A 97 19.95 -10.25 16.07
N GLY A 98 20.00 -10.39 17.38
CA GLY A 98 20.26 -11.69 18.02
C GLY A 98 19.15 -12.70 17.79
N ASN A 99 17.95 -12.26 17.46
CA ASN A 99 16.84 -13.11 17.07
C ASN A 99 16.89 -13.37 15.57
N PRO A 100 16.82 -14.65 15.12
CA PRO A 100 16.92 -14.99 13.69
C PRO A 100 15.86 -14.31 12.82
N THR A 101 14.63 -14.18 13.30
CA THR A 101 13.56 -13.52 12.58
C THR A 101 13.85 -12.03 12.36
N ALA A 102 14.31 -11.34 13.41
CA ALA A 102 14.69 -9.94 13.32
C ALA A 102 15.88 -9.74 12.37
N ALA A 103 16.87 -10.62 12.44
CA ALA A 103 18.03 -10.58 11.54
C ALA A 103 17.63 -10.77 10.09
N ALA A 104 16.74 -11.70 9.79
CA ALA A 104 16.23 -11.95 8.43
C ALA A 104 15.46 -10.74 7.89
N LEU A 105 14.62 -10.12 8.73
CA LEU A 105 13.90 -8.91 8.36
C LEU A 105 14.83 -7.74 8.10
N LEU A 106 15.87 -7.60 8.92
CA LEU A 106 16.87 -6.55 8.74
C LEU A 106 17.55 -6.66 7.37
N GLU A 107 17.94 -7.87 7.01
CA GLU A 107 18.54 -8.12 5.68
C GLU A 107 17.57 -7.80 4.55
N ARG A 108 16.29 -8.09 4.71
CA ARG A 108 15.26 -7.74 3.75
C ARG A 108 15.03 -6.23 3.65
N CYS A 109 15.09 -5.53 4.76
CA CYS A 109 14.81 -4.09 4.84
C CYS A 109 15.96 -3.21 4.34
N ARG A 110 17.22 -3.64 4.49
CA ARG A 110 18.38 -2.85 4.11
C ARG A 110 18.36 -2.32 2.69
N PRO A 111 18.20 -3.19 1.65
CA PRO A 111 18.20 -2.69 0.28
C PRO A 111 17.03 -1.74 -0.02
N LEU A 112 15.88 -1.95 0.60
CA LEU A 112 14.73 -1.06 0.44
C LEU A 112 15.00 0.33 1.02
N ALA A 113 15.63 0.41 2.18
CA ALA A 113 16.00 1.67 2.80
C ALA A 113 17.08 2.41 1.99
N GLU A 114 18.06 1.69 1.45
CA GLU A 114 19.10 2.24 0.58
C GLU A 114 18.51 2.81 -0.72
N GLU A 115 17.58 2.10 -1.33
CA GLU A 115 16.87 2.57 -2.53
C GLU A 115 16.10 3.88 -2.24
N ASP A 116 15.44 3.96 -1.10
CA ASP A 116 14.69 5.15 -0.71
C ASP A 116 15.61 6.36 -0.53
N VAL A 117 16.76 6.18 0.08
CA VAL A 117 17.77 7.24 0.23
C VAL A 117 18.29 7.68 -1.14
N ARG A 118 18.59 6.76 -2.05
CA ARG A 118 19.04 7.09 -3.41
C ARG A 118 18.00 7.88 -4.19
N ALA A 119 16.73 7.55 -4.02
CA ALA A 119 15.64 8.23 -4.70
C ALA A 119 15.48 9.69 -4.26
N ARG A 120 15.93 10.03 -3.04
CA ARG A 120 15.89 11.40 -2.50
C ARG A 120 17.06 12.27 -2.95
N PHE A 121 18.11 11.66 -3.36
CA PHE A 121 19.34 12.31 -3.83
C PHE A 121 19.64 11.93 -5.26
#